data_bc661084f0ea274e14eec2c0cfdbd5b7
#
_entry.id   bc661084f0ea274e14eec2c0cfdbd5b7
#
_cell.length_a   1.000
_cell.length_b   1.000
_cell.length_c   1.000
_cell.angle_alpha   90.00
_cell.angle_beta   90.00
_cell.angle_gamma   90.00
#
_symmetry.space_group_name_H-M   'P 1'
#
loop_
_entity.id
_entity.type
_entity.pdbx_description
1 polymer ?
#
loop_
_entity_poly.entity_id
_entity_poly.type
_entity_poly.pdbx_seq_one_letter_code
_entity_poly.pdbx_strand_id
1 'polypeptide(L)'
;PVQAFAEVFRHFGIEPTSQEVREPMGMLKIDHIRTMLRMPRISALWEEKYGRKPEEKDVKELFGLFEEKLMSILHLFAGPKPGVAETVKALREKGIAIGSTTGYTDKMMAIVAPEAAKRGYAPDVWFSPDSVNQKGRPYPYMIFRNMEALGLSDVRGVLKVGDTVSDIREGKNAGVTTFGVVIGSSEMGLSREEYESLSEEEQKQRCEQVAEKFLAAGADRTILNLEDLLKTV
;
A
#
# COMPACT_ATOMS: atom_id res chain seq x y z
N PRO A 1 3.35 -8.93 -3.84
CA PRO A 1 2.48 -9.33 -2.71
C PRO A 1 1.18 -10.02 -3.16
N VAL A 2 0.50 -9.53 -4.23
CA VAL A 2 -0.80 -10.08 -4.70
C VAL A 2 -0.73 -11.59 -4.93
N GLN A 3 0.28 -12.06 -5.67
CA GLN A 3 0.46 -13.48 -5.94
C GLN A 3 0.68 -14.29 -4.65
N ALA A 4 1.46 -13.77 -3.70
CA ALA A 4 1.73 -14.46 -2.44
C ALA A 4 0.44 -14.64 -1.61
N PHE A 5 -0.44 -13.65 -1.55
CA PHE A 5 -1.75 -13.80 -0.91
C PHE A 5 -2.61 -14.86 -1.60
N ALA A 6 -2.74 -14.79 -2.92
CA ALA A 6 -3.54 -15.75 -3.68
C ALA A 6 -3.04 -17.19 -3.49
N GLU A 7 -1.72 -17.40 -3.53
CA GLU A 7 -1.13 -18.73 -3.36
C GLU A 7 -1.32 -19.29 -1.95
N VAL A 8 -1.25 -18.44 -0.92
CA VAL A 8 -1.53 -18.88 0.46
C VAL A 8 -2.99 -19.31 0.61
N PHE A 9 -3.94 -18.54 0.11
CA PHE A 9 -5.36 -18.94 0.13
C PHE A 9 -5.61 -20.23 -0.66
N ARG A 10 -4.96 -20.39 -1.83
CA ARG A 10 -5.01 -21.65 -2.61
C ARG A 10 -4.47 -22.85 -1.84
N HIS A 11 -3.42 -22.66 -1.05
CA HIS A 11 -2.87 -23.73 -0.19
C HIS A 11 -3.95 -24.26 0.77
N PHE A 12 -4.83 -23.37 1.27
CA PHE A 12 -6.00 -23.75 2.07
C PHE A 12 -7.22 -24.13 1.21
N GLY A 13 -7.05 -24.25 -0.13
CA GLY A 13 -8.09 -24.63 -1.09
C GLY A 13 -9.18 -23.59 -1.29
N ILE A 14 -8.87 -22.33 -1.03
CA ILE A 14 -9.73 -21.18 -1.30
C ILE A 14 -9.12 -20.41 -2.47
N GLU A 15 -9.87 -20.25 -3.56
CA GLU A 15 -9.43 -19.44 -4.70
C GLU A 15 -9.99 -18.01 -4.55
N PRO A 16 -9.16 -17.03 -4.17
CA PRO A 16 -9.60 -15.64 -4.09
C PRO A 16 -9.63 -14.99 -5.48
N THR A 17 -10.52 -14.04 -5.68
CA THR A 17 -10.48 -13.18 -6.88
C THR A 17 -9.38 -12.12 -6.75
N SER A 18 -8.91 -11.59 -7.88
CA SER A 18 -7.96 -10.47 -7.88
C SER A 18 -8.49 -9.26 -7.12
N GLN A 19 -9.80 -8.99 -7.19
CA GLN A 19 -10.43 -7.90 -6.46
C GLN A 19 -10.36 -8.13 -4.94
N GLU A 20 -10.70 -9.31 -4.45
CA GLU A 20 -10.63 -9.65 -3.03
C GLU A 20 -9.21 -9.54 -2.45
N VAL A 21 -8.21 -9.93 -3.24
CA VAL A 21 -6.81 -9.77 -2.83
C VAL A 21 -6.39 -8.29 -2.80
N ARG A 22 -6.91 -7.46 -3.69
CA ARG A 22 -6.50 -6.05 -3.82
C ARG A 22 -7.20 -5.11 -2.86
N GLU A 23 -8.44 -5.40 -2.49
CA GLU A 23 -9.28 -4.53 -1.66
C GLU A 23 -8.61 -4.12 -0.33
N PRO A 24 -7.96 -5.02 0.44
CA PRO A 24 -7.27 -4.64 1.67
C PRO A 24 -5.81 -4.19 1.45
N MET A 25 -5.37 -3.87 0.22
CA MET A 25 -3.99 -3.44 0.00
C MET A 25 -3.62 -2.20 0.82
N GLY A 26 -2.35 -2.12 1.21
CA GLY A 26 -1.84 -1.04 2.04
C GLY A 26 -2.00 -1.25 3.55
N MET A 27 -2.87 -2.18 3.98
CA MET A 27 -3.01 -2.56 5.40
C MET A 27 -1.80 -3.37 5.90
N LEU A 28 -1.65 -3.48 7.22
CA LEU A 28 -0.77 -4.46 7.85
C LEU A 28 -1.09 -5.87 7.34
N LYS A 29 -0.08 -6.66 6.99
CA LYS A 29 -0.27 -7.92 6.24
C LYS A 29 -1.13 -8.95 6.96
N ILE A 30 -1.05 -9.02 8.29
CA ILE A 30 -1.93 -9.90 9.07
C ILE A 30 -3.39 -9.40 9.04
N ASP A 31 -3.61 -8.08 9.06
CA ASP A 31 -4.94 -7.48 8.96
C ASP A 31 -5.52 -7.63 7.56
N HIS A 32 -4.68 -7.60 6.53
CA HIS A 32 -5.06 -7.90 5.16
C HIS A 32 -5.66 -9.32 5.06
N ILE A 33 -4.95 -10.33 5.57
CA ILE A 33 -5.43 -11.73 5.60
C ILE A 33 -6.73 -11.84 6.43
N ARG A 34 -6.78 -11.20 7.60
CA ARG A 34 -7.98 -11.16 8.45
C ARG A 34 -9.17 -10.57 7.72
N THR A 35 -8.96 -9.49 6.98
CA THR A 35 -10.00 -8.84 6.18
C THR A 35 -10.47 -9.76 5.05
N MET A 36 -9.57 -10.40 4.32
CA MET A 36 -9.94 -11.35 3.27
C MET A 36 -10.79 -12.52 3.82
N LEU A 37 -10.38 -13.12 4.95
CA LEU A 37 -11.13 -14.21 5.59
C LEU A 37 -12.53 -13.79 6.05
N ARG A 38 -12.77 -12.51 6.30
CA ARG A 38 -14.08 -11.96 6.68
C ARG A 38 -14.96 -11.59 5.48
N MET A 39 -14.43 -11.58 4.27
CA MET A 39 -15.24 -11.33 3.08
C MET A 39 -16.31 -12.39 2.89
N PRO A 40 -17.55 -12.02 2.58
CA PRO A 40 -18.67 -12.96 2.56
C PRO A 40 -18.42 -14.22 1.75
N ARG A 41 -17.87 -14.09 0.53
CA ARG A 41 -17.60 -15.22 -0.35
C ARG A 41 -16.48 -16.11 0.20
N ILE A 42 -15.38 -15.53 0.63
CA ILE A 42 -14.22 -16.26 1.18
C ILE A 42 -14.64 -16.98 2.48
N SER A 43 -15.36 -16.29 3.36
CA SER A 43 -15.88 -16.90 4.60
C SER A 43 -16.82 -18.07 4.35
N ALA A 44 -17.69 -17.97 3.33
CA ALA A 44 -18.60 -19.05 2.93
C ALA A 44 -17.83 -20.27 2.38
N LEU A 45 -16.84 -20.06 1.50
CA LEU A 45 -15.98 -21.13 0.98
C LEU A 45 -15.17 -21.80 2.09
N TRP A 46 -14.73 -21.03 3.09
CA TRP A 46 -14.03 -21.56 4.25
C TRP A 46 -14.98 -22.44 5.10
N GLU A 47 -16.19 -21.95 5.36
CA GLU A 47 -17.19 -22.70 6.13
C GLU A 47 -17.61 -23.99 5.41
N GLU A 48 -17.80 -23.96 4.08
CA GLU A 48 -18.09 -25.13 3.27
C GLU A 48 -16.96 -26.19 3.40
N LYS A 49 -15.69 -25.74 3.36
CA LYS A 49 -14.55 -26.64 3.38
C LYS A 49 -14.21 -27.20 4.75
N TYR A 50 -14.28 -26.36 5.79
CA TYR A 50 -13.81 -26.70 7.14
C TYR A 50 -14.94 -26.92 8.16
N GLY A 51 -16.21 -26.78 7.76
CA GLY A 51 -17.39 -26.95 8.61
C GLY A 51 -17.55 -25.89 9.71
N ARG A 52 -16.77 -24.80 9.63
CA ARG A 52 -16.78 -23.69 10.58
C ARG A 52 -16.32 -22.39 9.93
N LYS A 53 -16.69 -21.25 10.51
CA LYS A 53 -16.17 -19.94 10.09
C LYS A 53 -14.67 -19.80 10.39
N PRO A 54 -13.97 -18.91 9.65
CA PRO A 54 -12.58 -18.59 9.95
C PRO A 54 -12.42 -17.99 11.35
N GLU A 55 -11.36 -18.37 12.04
CA GLU A 55 -11.01 -17.91 13.39
C GLU A 55 -9.62 -17.23 13.38
N GLU A 56 -9.24 -16.59 14.47
CA GLU A 56 -7.95 -15.91 14.58
C GLU A 56 -6.74 -16.86 14.45
N LYS A 57 -6.92 -18.15 14.81
CA LYS A 57 -5.87 -19.17 14.58
C LYS A 57 -5.59 -19.36 13.09
N ASP A 58 -6.64 -19.34 12.26
CA ASP A 58 -6.51 -19.47 10.80
C ASP A 58 -5.80 -18.27 10.20
N VAL A 59 -6.11 -17.06 10.70
CA VAL A 59 -5.39 -15.82 10.29
C VAL A 59 -3.89 -15.98 10.57
N LYS A 60 -3.50 -16.46 11.74
CA LYS A 60 -2.09 -16.63 12.12
C LYS A 60 -1.41 -17.70 11.28
N GLU A 61 -2.08 -18.79 10.97
CA GLU A 61 -1.55 -19.88 10.15
C GLU A 61 -1.32 -19.41 8.70
N LEU A 62 -2.33 -18.76 8.09
CA LEU A 62 -2.15 -18.17 6.76
C LEU A 62 -1.05 -17.11 6.74
N PHE A 63 -0.97 -16.28 7.77
CA PHE A 63 0.06 -15.25 7.86
C PHE A 63 1.47 -15.83 7.96
N GLY A 64 1.66 -16.90 8.73
CA GLY A 64 2.97 -17.59 8.83
C GLY A 64 3.48 -18.07 7.48
N LEU A 65 2.61 -18.77 6.72
CA LEU A 65 2.94 -19.22 5.36
C LEU A 65 3.15 -18.07 4.38
N PHE A 66 2.33 -17.01 4.50
CA PHE A 66 2.48 -15.80 3.68
C PHE A 66 3.82 -15.11 3.96
N GLU A 67 4.18 -14.94 5.23
CA GLU A 67 5.43 -14.29 5.62
C GLU A 67 6.64 -15.05 5.07
N GLU A 68 6.70 -16.37 5.26
CA GLU A 68 7.77 -17.23 4.74
C GLU A 68 7.93 -17.08 3.22
N LYS A 69 6.81 -17.19 2.49
CA LYS A 69 6.81 -17.08 1.04
C LYS A 69 7.20 -15.69 0.57
N LEU A 70 6.63 -14.64 1.18
CA LEU A 70 6.94 -13.27 0.83
C LEU A 70 8.41 -12.94 1.07
N MET A 71 8.96 -13.36 2.21
CA MET A 71 10.36 -13.09 2.56
C MET A 71 11.33 -13.67 1.52
N SER A 72 11.04 -14.83 0.94
CA SER A 72 11.91 -15.47 -0.06
C SER A 72 11.99 -14.70 -1.39
N ILE A 73 10.95 -13.94 -1.75
CA ILE A 73 10.85 -13.21 -3.03
C ILE A 73 10.87 -11.69 -2.90
N LEU A 74 10.86 -11.17 -1.68
CA LEU A 74 10.63 -9.75 -1.41
C LEU A 74 11.67 -8.83 -2.07
N HIS A 75 12.93 -9.26 -2.11
CA HIS A 75 14.04 -8.55 -2.76
C HIS A 75 13.81 -8.31 -4.27
N LEU A 76 13.06 -9.18 -4.95
CA LEU A 76 12.73 -9.04 -6.37
C LEU A 76 11.78 -7.87 -6.64
N PHE A 77 10.94 -7.53 -5.65
CA PHE A 77 9.88 -6.52 -5.76
C PHE A 77 10.16 -5.25 -4.95
N ALA A 78 11.39 -5.06 -4.50
CA ALA A 78 11.78 -3.91 -3.69
C ALA A 78 12.17 -2.67 -4.51
N GLY A 79 12.12 -2.74 -5.85
CA GLY A 79 12.41 -1.58 -6.71
C GLY A 79 11.33 -0.50 -6.62
N PRO A 80 11.71 0.78 -6.66
CA PRO A 80 10.76 1.87 -6.79
C PRO A 80 10.01 1.76 -8.13
N LYS A 81 8.78 2.27 -8.16
CA LYS A 81 8.04 2.42 -9.42
C LYS A 81 8.75 3.46 -10.31
N PRO A 82 8.55 3.42 -11.64
CA PRO A 82 9.11 4.42 -12.55
C PRO A 82 8.79 5.86 -12.10
N GLY A 83 9.74 6.79 -12.27
CA GLY A 83 9.58 8.19 -11.89
C GLY A 83 9.75 8.51 -10.40
N VAL A 84 9.75 7.51 -9.51
CA VAL A 84 9.84 7.75 -8.06
C VAL A 84 11.20 8.32 -7.66
N ALA A 85 12.30 7.75 -8.14
CA ALA A 85 13.64 8.17 -7.76
C ALA A 85 13.92 9.63 -8.22
N GLU A 86 13.54 9.95 -9.45
CA GLU A 86 13.68 11.26 -10.06
C GLU A 86 12.82 12.31 -9.34
N THR A 87 11.57 11.97 -9.05
CA THR A 87 10.65 12.86 -8.33
C THR A 87 11.16 13.14 -6.91
N VAL A 88 11.59 12.12 -6.18
CA VAL A 88 12.15 12.29 -4.84
C VAL A 88 13.42 13.14 -4.86
N LYS A 89 14.30 12.93 -5.83
CA LYS A 89 15.48 13.78 -6.02
C LYS A 89 15.09 15.25 -6.22
N ALA A 90 14.15 15.53 -7.13
CA ALA A 90 13.69 16.89 -7.40
C ALA A 90 13.02 17.56 -6.19
N LEU A 91 12.26 16.78 -5.38
CA LEU A 91 11.68 17.29 -4.13
C LEU A 91 12.76 17.66 -3.10
N ARG A 92 13.82 16.85 -2.97
CA ARG A 92 14.95 17.16 -2.08
C ARG A 92 15.72 18.40 -2.52
N GLU A 93 15.89 18.62 -3.82
CA GLU A 93 16.49 19.85 -4.36
C GLU A 93 15.69 21.10 -4.00
N LYS A 94 14.39 20.96 -3.74
CA LYS A 94 13.52 22.01 -3.20
C LYS A 94 13.53 22.09 -1.65
N GLY A 95 14.36 21.29 -0.97
CA GLY A 95 14.44 21.25 0.50
C GLY A 95 13.30 20.47 1.18
N ILE A 96 12.58 19.63 0.45
CA ILE A 96 11.47 18.82 0.98
C ILE A 96 12.01 17.50 1.51
N ALA A 97 11.79 17.21 2.79
CA ALA A 97 12.13 15.95 3.43
C ALA A 97 11.14 14.84 3.02
N ILE A 98 11.64 13.61 2.92
CA ILE A 98 10.88 12.45 2.46
C ILE A 98 10.74 11.44 3.62
N GLY A 99 9.53 11.33 4.15
CA GLY A 99 9.14 10.28 5.07
C GLY A 99 8.39 9.15 4.38
N SER A 100 8.47 7.94 4.90
CA SER A 100 7.71 6.80 4.36
C SER A 100 6.94 6.06 5.45
N THR A 101 5.72 5.63 5.14
CA THR A 101 4.92 4.70 5.93
C THR A 101 4.72 3.42 5.13
N THR A 102 4.58 2.29 5.80
CA THR A 102 4.46 1.00 5.12
C THR A 102 3.50 0.05 5.83
N GLY A 103 2.93 -0.89 5.10
CA GLY A 103 2.22 -2.05 5.66
C GLY A 103 3.12 -3.28 5.85
N TYR A 104 4.42 -3.15 5.60
CA TYR A 104 5.42 -4.18 5.89
C TYR A 104 5.88 -4.10 7.36
N THR A 105 6.32 -5.23 7.90
CA THR A 105 6.99 -5.30 9.21
C THR A 105 8.43 -4.81 9.12
N ASP A 106 9.07 -4.51 10.26
CA ASP A 106 10.49 -4.15 10.30
C ASP A 106 11.38 -5.23 9.66
N LYS A 107 11.05 -6.51 9.87
CA LYS A 107 11.74 -7.65 9.27
C LYS A 107 11.68 -7.62 7.74
N MET A 108 10.53 -7.27 7.17
CA MET A 108 10.36 -7.11 5.73
C MET A 108 11.10 -5.87 5.22
N MET A 109 11.03 -4.77 5.96
CA MET A 109 11.73 -3.52 5.61
C MET A 109 13.26 -3.65 5.67
N ALA A 110 13.79 -4.53 6.50
CA ALA A 110 15.22 -4.85 6.52
C ALA A 110 15.73 -5.42 5.17
N ILE A 111 14.83 -5.97 4.35
CA ILE A 111 15.13 -6.40 2.97
C ILE A 111 14.79 -5.29 1.98
N VAL A 112 13.59 -4.72 2.08
CA VAL A 112 13.07 -3.78 1.07
C VAL A 112 13.85 -2.48 1.04
N ALA A 113 14.15 -1.88 2.20
CA ALA A 113 14.78 -0.57 2.24
C ALA A 113 16.19 -0.54 1.62
N PRO A 114 17.11 -1.49 1.92
CA PRO A 114 18.40 -1.55 1.27
C PRO A 114 18.32 -1.82 -0.25
N GLU A 115 17.40 -2.67 -0.68
CA GLU A 115 17.23 -2.98 -2.10
C GLU A 115 16.63 -1.80 -2.88
N ALA A 116 15.68 -1.07 -2.28
CA ALA A 116 15.15 0.17 -2.85
C ALA A 116 16.23 1.25 -2.96
N ALA A 117 17.07 1.39 -1.93
CA ALA A 117 18.19 2.34 -1.92
C ALA A 117 19.20 2.09 -3.05
N LYS A 118 19.57 0.83 -3.30
CA LYS A 118 20.42 0.44 -4.44
C LYS A 118 19.84 0.85 -5.79
N ARG A 119 18.50 1.01 -5.86
CA ARG A 119 17.76 1.38 -7.07
C ARG A 119 17.31 2.84 -7.08
N GLY A 120 17.93 3.69 -6.23
CA GLY A 120 17.76 5.13 -6.22
C GLY A 120 16.65 5.68 -5.31
N TYR A 121 15.96 4.84 -4.52
CA TYR A 121 14.97 5.31 -3.56
C TYR A 121 15.36 5.01 -2.12
N ALA A 122 15.66 6.05 -1.35
CA ALA A 122 15.82 5.98 0.09
C ALA A 122 15.11 7.17 0.74
N PRO A 123 14.05 6.99 1.53
CA PRO A 123 13.46 8.08 2.30
C PRO A 123 14.42 8.52 3.42
N ASP A 124 14.25 9.73 3.94
CA ASP A 124 15.07 10.22 5.04
C ASP A 124 14.74 9.47 6.34
N VAL A 125 13.47 9.10 6.50
CA VAL A 125 12.99 8.22 7.58
C VAL A 125 11.84 7.34 7.05
N TRP A 126 11.66 6.18 7.68
CA TRP A 126 10.50 5.33 7.43
C TRP A 126 10.02 4.67 8.72
N PHE A 127 8.73 4.41 8.82
CA PHE A 127 8.12 3.72 9.95
C PHE A 127 7.15 2.64 9.48
N SER A 128 7.23 1.51 10.17
CA SER A 128 6.36 0.35 10.01
C SER A 128 5.32 0.28 11.14
N PRO A 129 4.33 -0.60 11.06
CA PRO A 129 3.41 -0.87 12.15
C PRO A 129 4.09 -1.33 13.45
N ASP A 130 5.28 -1.95 13.38
CA ASP A 130 6.03 -2.40 14.55
C ASP A 130 6.44 -1.23 15.46
N SER A 131 6.73 -0.06 14.86
CA SER A 131 7.10 1.15 15.59
C SER A 131 5.92 1.87 16.26
N VAL A 132 4.68 1.43 16.01
CA VAL A 132 3.43 2.07 16.49
C VAL A 132 2.48 1.05 17.12
N ASN A 133 3.00 0.07 17.83
CA ASN A 133 2.25 -0.98 18.52
C ASN A 133 1.25 -1.71 17.59
N GLN A 134 1.67 -2.06 16.38
CA GLN A 134 0.87 -2.72 15.34
C GLN A 134 -0.36 -1.91 14.86
N LYS A 135 -0.44 -0.63 15.19
CA LYS A 135 -1.48 0.27 14.70
C LYS A 135 -1.05 0.95 13.40
N GLY A 136 -0.83 0.12 12.38
CA GLY A 136 -0.58 0.58 11.01
C GLY A 136 -1.79 1.26 10.37
N ARG A 137 -1.76 1.48 9.07
CA ARG A 137 -2.85 2.09 8.31
C ARG A 137 -4.19 1.39 8.57
N PRO A 138 -5.28 2.12 8.72
CA PRO A 138 -5.47 3.55 8.46
C PRO A 138 -5.20 4.48 9.66
N TYR A 139 -4.59 3.98 10.74
CA TYR A 139 -4.23 4.83 11.87
C TYR A 139 -3.12 5.83 11.48
N PRO A 140 -3.11 7.06 12.02
CA PRO A 140 -2.18 8.12 11.60
C PRO A 140 -0.78 8.03 12.22
N TYR A 141 -0.54 7.06 13.08
CA TYR A 141 0.61 7.05 13.98
C TYR A 141 1.96 6.99 13.26
N MET A 142 2.06 6.27 12.14
CA MET A 142 3.31 6.24 11.36
C MET A 142 3.61 7.61 10.72
N ILE A 143 2.59 8.39 10.32
CA ILE A 143 2.78 9.77 9.86
C ILE A 143 3.31 10.62 11.00
N PHE A 144 2.73 10.53 12.20
CA PHE A 144 3.19 11.28 13.36
C PHE A 144 4.62 10.92 13.78
N ARG A 145 5.01 9.65 13.68
CA ARG A 145 6.39 9.21 13.89
C ARG A 145 7.35 9.80 12.85
N ASN A 146 6.95 9.87 11.59
CA ASN A 146 7.73 10.56 10.55
C ASN A 146 7.90 12.04 10.89
N MET A 147 6.83 12.72 11.28
CA MET A 147 6.86 14.14 11.67
C MET A 147 7.81 14.38 12.84
N GLU A 148 7.69 13.57 13.90
CA GLU A 148 8.57 13.66 15.09
C GLU A 148 10.05 13.50 14.70
N ALA A 149 10.38 12.46 13.92
CA ALA A 149 11.75 12.18 13.50
C ALA A 149 12.33 13.25 12.57
N LEU A 150 11.49 13.92 11.78
CA LEU A 150 11.87 15.02 10.89
C LEU A 150 11.78 16.41 11.55
N GLY A 151 11.41 16.48 12.84
CA GLY A 151 11.28 17.74 13.57
C GLY A 151 10.12 18.63 13.14
N LEU A 152 9.07 18.04 12.57
CA LEU A 152 7.88 18.75 12.08
C LEU A 152 6.80 18.79 13.16
N SER A 153 6.33 19.99 13.50
CA SER A 153 5.29 20.20 14.52
C SER A 153 3.93 20.59 13.93
N ASP A 154 3.84 20.85 12.62
CA ASP A 154 2.64 21.35 11.97
C ASP A 154 2.22 20.41 10.83
N VAL A 155 1.04 19.80 10.96
CA VAL A 155 0.45 18.92 9.95
C VAL A 155 0.18 19.62 8.61
N ARG A 156 0.02 20.95 8.61
CA ARG A 156 -0.18 21.74 7.39
C ARG A 156 1.03 21.80 6.48
N GLY A 157 2.22 21.56 7.03
CA GLY A 157 3.48 21.42 6.28
C GLY A 157 3.73 20.00 5.74
N VAL A 158 2.77 19.08 5.88
CA VAL A 158 2.93 17.67 5.50
C VAL A 158 1.95 17.30 4.40
N LEU A 159 2.47 16.63 3.37
CA LEU A 159 1.68 16.05 2.30
C LEU A 159 1.83 14.52 2.32
N LYS A 160 0.71 13.82 2.48
CA LYS A 160 0.65 12.37 2.26
C LYS A 160 0.37 12.08 0.79
N VAL A 161 1.21 11.27 0.18
CA VAL A 161 1.00 10.75 -1.17
C VAL A 161 0.89 9.23 -1.09
N GLY A 162 -0.13 8.66 -1.69
CA GLY A 162 -0.36 7.22 -1.61
C GLY A 162 -1.08 6.65 -2.82
N ASP A 163 -1.06 5.32 -2.94
CA ASP A 163 -1.62 4.57 -4.06
C ASP A 163 -2.67 3.53 -3.64
N THR A 164 -3.14 3.62 -2.40
CA THR A 164 -4.19 2.78 -1.83
C THR A 164 -5.22 3.60 -1.05
N VAL A 165 -6.45 3.09 -0.92
CA VAL A 165 -7.47 3.65 -0.03
C VAL A 165 -6.97 3.74 1.41
N SER A 166 -6.16 2.76 1.86
CA SER A 166 -5.56 2.77 3.19
C SER A 166 -4.58 3.93 3.40
N ASP A 167 -3.82 4.32 2.36
CA ASP A 167 -2.96 5.51 2.39
C ASP A 167 -3.78 6.79 2.54
N ILE A 168 -4.85 6.90 1.77
CA ILE A 168 -5.72 8.08 1.82
C ILE A 168 -6.32 8.24 3.21
N ARG A 169 -6.86 7.17 3.76
CA ARG A 169 -7.44 7.17 5.12
C ARG A 169 -6.41 7.50 6.20
N GLU A 170 -5.18 6.97 6.07
CA GLU A 170 -4.06 7.30 6.97
C GLU A 170 -3.78 8.80 6.97
N GLY A 171 -3.66 9.42 5.79
CA GLY A 171 -3.44 10.86 5.65
C GLY A 171 -4.59 11.69 6.22
N LYS A 172 -5.83 11.33 5.91
CA LYS A 172 -7.00 12.03 6.44
C LYS A 172 -7.13 11.91 7.96
N ASN A 173 -6.84 10.74 8.52
CA ASN A 173 -6.84 10.53 9.97
C ASN A 173 -5.70 11.30 10.65
N ALA A 174 -4.60 11.57 9.95
CA ALA A 174 -3.52 12.43 10.44
C ALA A 174 -3.83 13.93 10.33
N GLY A 175 -4.86 14.32 9.57
CA GLY A 175 -5.19 15.73 9.33
C GLY A 175 -4.25 16.43 8.34
N VAL A 176 -3.47 15.67 7.56
CA VAL A 176 -2.54 16.20 6.55
C VAL A 176 -3.22 16.30 5.18
N THR A 177 -2.70 17.18 4.33
CA THR A 177 -3.08 17.19 2.90
C THR A 177 -2.75 15.83 2.29
N THR A 178 -3.68 15.27 1.51
CA THR A 178 -3.57 13.89 1.05
C THR A 178 -3.87 13.78 -0.44
N PHE A 179 -2.91 13.24 -1.21
CA PHE A 179 -3.03 13.01 -2.65
C PHE A 179 -3.02 11.52 -2.98
N GLY A 180 -3.92 11.12 -3.91
CA GLY A 180 -3.92 9.79 -4.50
C GLY A 180 -3.20 9.77 -5.84
N VAL A 181 -2.26 8.83 -6.03
CA VAL A 181 -1.61 8.58 -7.32
C VAL A 181 -2.38 7.50 -8.07
N VAL A 182 -2.88 7.81 -9.27
CA VAL A 182 -3.84 6.99 -10.02
C VAL A 182 -3.15 5.90 -10.83
N ILE A 183 -2.27 6.27 -11.77
CA ILE A 183 -1.62 5.32 -12.69
C ILE A 183 -0.61 4.48 -11.93
N GLY A 184 -0.68 3.15 -12.15
CA GLY A 184 0.15 2.20 -11.45
C GLY A 184 -0.20 2.01 -9.96
N SER A 185 -1.32 2.56 -9.49
CA SER A 185 -1.82 2.33 -8.13
C SER A 185 -2.26 0.88 -7.92
N SER A 186 -2.31 0.48 -6.66
CA SER A 186 -2.91 -0.82 -6.29
C SER A 186 -4.40 -0.86 -6.63
N GLU A 187 -5.07 0.31 -6.61
CA GLU A 187 -6.50 0.44 -6.94
C GLU A 187 -6.76 0.33 -8.45
N MET A 188 -5.80 0.73 -9.30
CA MET A 188 -5.88 0.53 -10.76
C MET A 188 -5.98 -0.96 -11.11
N GLY A 189 -5.22 -1.79 -10.40
CA GLY A 189 -5.30 -3.25 -10.53
C GLY A 189 -4.67 -3.83 -11.79
N LEU A 190 -4.03 -3.03 -12.62
CA LEU A 190 -3.38 -3.42 -13.88
C LEU A 190 -1.86 -3.34 -13.75
N SER A 191 -1.15 -4.21 -14.46
CA SER A 191 0.26 -4.02 -14.76
C SER A 191 0.44 -2.83 -15.71
N ARG A 192 1.68 -2.39 -15.88
CA ARG A 192 1.97 -1.32 -16.84
C ARG A 192 1.61 -1.74 -18.28
N GLU A 193 2.00 -2.95 -18.66
CA GLU A 193 1.70 -3.49 -19.99
C GLU A 193 0.18 -3.60 -20.22
N GLU A 194 -0.57 -4.09 -19.22
CA GLU A 194 -2.02 -4.17 -19.31
C GLU A 194 -2.65 -2.79 -19.47
N TYR A 195 -2.19 -1.79 -18.69
CA TYR A 195 -2.68 -0.42 -18.79
C TYR A 195 -2.35 0.21 -20.15
N GLU A 196 -1.11 0.07 -20.64
CA GLU A 196 -0.65 0.62 -21.93
C GLU A 196 -1.31 -0.07 -23.13
N SER A 197 -1.84 -1.30 -22.97
CA SER A 197 -2.59 -2.01 -24.01
C SER A 197 -4.05 -1.56 -24.16
N LEU A 198 -4.59 -0.80 -23.19
CA LEU A 198 -5.94 -0.26 -23.26
C LEU A 198 -6.02 0.88 -24.29
N SER A 199 -7.19 1.07 -24.89
CA SER A 199 -7.49 2.27 -25.67
C SER A 199 -7.44 3.54 -24.78
N GLU A 200 -7.23 4.71 -25.38
CA GLU A 200 -7.22 5.99 -24.65
C GLU A 200 -8.51 6.22 -23.84
N GLU A 201 -9.65 5.83 -24.40
CA GLU A 201 -10.94 5.95 -23.72
C GLU A 201 -11.03 5.03 -22.50
N GLU A 202 -10.59 3.78 -22.63
CA GLU A 202 -10.54 2.82 -21.51
C GLU A 202 -9.54 3.29 -20.42
N GLN A 203 -8.36 3.79 -20.81
CA GLN A 203 -7.39 4.35 -19.86
C GLN A 203 -8.01 5.51 -19.09
N LYS A 204 -8.67 6.44 -19.78
CA LYS A 204 -9.36 7.59 -19.18
C LYS A 204 -10.43 7.13 -18.20
N GLN A 205 -11.32 6.23 -18.63
CA GLN A 205 -12.38 5.71 -17.77
C GLN A 205 -11.83 5.00 -16.52
N ARG A 206 -10.76 4.23 -16.63
CA ARG A 206 -10.08 3.59 -15.50
C ARG A 206 -9.47 4.61 -14.56
N CYS A 207 -8.81 5.63 -15.08
CA CYS A 207 -8.25 6.72 -14.27
C CYS A 207 -9.35 7.46 -13.49
N GLU A 208 -10.46 7.77 -14.14
CA GLU A 208 -11.61 8.43 -13.49
C GLU A 208 -12.17 7.56 -12.35
N GLN A 209 -12.39 6.27 -12.57
CA GLN A 209 -12.88 5.35 -11.54
C GLN A 209 -11.95 5.28 -10.31
N VAL A 210 -10.63 5.23 -10.53
CA VAL A 210 -9.65 5.20 -9.43
C VAL A 210 -9.60 6.55 -8.72
N ALA A 211 -9.63 7.66 -9.47
CA ALA A 211 -9.67 9.00 -8.90
C ALA A 211 -10.90 9.21 -8.02
N GLU A 212 -12.09 8.85 -8.49
CA GLU A 212 -13.34 8.88 -7.73
C GLU A 212 -13.24 8.07 -6.43
N LYS A 213 -12.64 6.88 -6.48
CA LYS A 213 -12.43 6.02 -5.33
C LYS A 213 -11.53 6.67 -4.27
N PHE A 214 -10.45 7.33 -4.69
CA PHE A 214 -9.58 8.08 -3.78
C PHE A 214 -10.27 9.32 -3.20
N LEU A 215 -11.00 10.08 -4.01
CA LEU A 215 -11.78 11.24 -3.56
C LEU A 215 -12.87 10.82 -2.56
N ALA A 216 -13.58 9.72 -2.84
CA ALA A 216 -14.57 9.15 -1.92
C ALA A 216 -13.94 8.66 -0.60
N ALA A 217 -12.68 8.21 -0.62
CA ALA A 217 -11.93 7.86 0.58
C ALA A 217 -11.42 9.08 1.37
N GLY A 218 -11.55 10.30 0.81
CA GLY A 218 -11.22 11.58 1.43
C GLY A 218 -9.95 12.24 0.90
N ALA A 219 -9.37 11.79 -0.22
CA ALA A 219 -8.24 12.49 -0.83
C ALA A 219 -8.61 13.94 -1.16
N ASP A 220 -7.70 14.88 -0.90
CA ASP A 220 -7.89 16.29 -1.25
C ASP A 220 -7.70 16.51 -2.75
N ARG A 221 -6.85 15.69 -3.37
CA ARG A 221 -6.60 15.68 -4.83
C ARG A 221 -6.17 14.29 -5.29
N THR A 222 -6.27 14.08 -6.60
CA THR A 222 -5.62 12.97 -7.30
C THR A 222 -4.65 13.52 -8.34
N ILE A 223 -3.56 12.79 -8.56
CA ILE A 223 -2.59 13.04 -9.64
C ILE A 223 -2.47 11.77 -10.48
N LEU A 224 -2.25 11.91 -11.76
CA LEU A 224 -2.13 10.75 -12.63
C LEU A 224 -0.84 9.98 -12.37
N ASN A 225 0.28 10.66 -12.36
CA ASN A 225 1.60 10.10 -12.07
C ASN A 225 2.26 10.84 -10.91
N LEU A 226 3.26 10.22 -10.29
CA LEU A 226 3.96 10.83 -9.16
C LEU A 226 4.68 12.13 -9.55
N GLU A 227 5.20 12.22 -10.78
CA GLU A 227 5.90 13.40 -11.31
C GLU A 227 4.98 14.65 -11.35
N ASP A 228 3.67 14.47 -11.45
CA ASP A 228 2.70 15.58 -11.42
C ASP A 228 2.74 16.32 -10.08
N LEU A 229 3.26 15.68 -9.04
CA LEU A 229 3.48 16.31 -7.74
C LEU A 229 4.39 17.53 -7.84
N LEU A 230 5.42 17.49 -8.71
CA LEU A 230 6.37 18.59 -8.91
C LEU A 230 5.74 19.87 -9.43
N LYS A 231 4.52 19.80 -9.98
CA LYS A 231 3.73 20.94 -10.44
C LYS A 231 2.92 21.60 -9.33
N THR A 232 2.84 20.95 -8.16
CA THR A 232 1.95 21.34 -7.05
C THR A 232 2.68 21.75 -5.79
N VAL A 233 4.00 21.46 -5.71
CA VAL A 233 4.88 21.76 -4.58
C VAL A 233 6.09 22.60 -4.98
#